data_260b3bcaf9e1147e4d1c00590ac3d410
#
_entry.id   260b3bcaf9e1147e4d1c00590ac3d410
#
_cell.length_a   1.000
_cell.length_b   1.000
_cell.length_c   1.000
_cell.angle_alpha   90.00
_cell.angle_beta   90.00
_cell.angle_gamma   90.00
#
_symmetry.space_group_name_H-M   'P 1'
#
loop_
_entity.id
_entity.type
_entity.pdbx_description
1 polymer ?
#
loop_
_entity_poly.entity_id
_entity_poly.type
_entity_poly.pdbx_seq_one_letter_code
_entity_poly.pdbx_strand_id
1 'polypeptide(L)'
;MIFITLFLYFALMVAIAAILLLPDVRERVLLAARTQWQRLSIHASAASQRSAGTLRTSASQAADSMEALRAFVARRKVFLLCAAGVVATPPIVALALRPKLLFEYDDALREPDQKISALLNGERLVPPAPLPPEVFTTQEVERIRPTIREASRNWDLLDADFRQRLLLVYKIMRDEHGYEMALLEGYRSPERQARLAAMGTHVTKAGAYHSYHQFGLAADSAFYRDGKLVISEKDPWAMRGYELYGQIAESAGLTWGGRWKMMDLGHVELRRPGVLGKKPG
;
A
#
# COMPACT_ATOMS: atom_id res chain seq x y z
N MET A 1 26.51 14.59 -2.04
CA MET A 1 25.34 15.35 -2.54
C MET A 1 24.07 15.05 -1.76
N ILE A 2 23.72 13.80 -1.46
CA ILE A 2 22.53 13.42 -0.70
C ILE A 2 22.44 14.11 0.68
N PHE A 3 23.54 14.22 1.40
CA PHE A 3 23.56 14.87 2.72
C PHE A 3 23.24 16.37 2.68
N ILE A 4 23.68 17.08 1.63
CA ILE A 4 23.39 18.51 1.45
C ILE A 4 21.90 18.71 1.15
N THR A 5 21.33 17.86 0.33
CA THR A 5 19.89 17.91 -0.03
C THR A 5 19.01 17.59 1.17
N LEU A 6 19.38 16.58 1.97
CA LEU A 6 18.72 16.23 3.22
C LEU A 6 18.80 17.37 4.26
N PHE A 7 19.96 18.00 4.38
CA PHE A 7 20.16 19.14 5.27
C PHE A 7 19.32 20.36 4.86
N LEU A 8 19.29 20.70 3.57
CA LEU A 8 18.45 21.78 3.05
C LEU A 8 16.96 21.50 3.23
N TYR A 9 16.54 20.26 3.01
CA TYR A 9 15.17 19.84 3.26
C TYR A 9 14.80 19.92 4.75
N PHE A 10 15.69 19.44 5.63
CA PHE A 10 15.52 19.54 7.07
C PHE A 10 15.45 21.01 7.52
N ALA A 11 16.34 21.85 7.03
CA ALA A 11 16.36 23.28 7.35
C ALA A 11 15.06 23.99 6.89
N LEU A 12 14.54 23.62 5.70
CA LEU A 12 13.26 24.13 5.19
C LEU A 12 12.09 23.68 6.06
N MET A 13 12.06 22.41 6.45
CA MET A 13 10.99 21.86 7.31
C MET A 13 11.03 22.50 8.70
N VAL A 14 12.22 22.73 9.25
CA VAL A 14 12.38 23.44 10.53
C VAL A 14 11.90 24.90 10.40
N ALA A 15 12.21 25.58 9.29
CA ALA A 15 11.74 26.95 9.05
C ALA A 15 10.20 27.01 8.91
N ILE A 16 9.60 26.06 8.20
CA ILE A 16 8.13 25.95 8.09
C ILE A 16 7.51 25.64 9.45
N ALA A 17 8.08 24.69 10.19
CA ALA A 17 7.62 24.36 11.53
C ALA A 17 7.74 25.55 12.49
N ALA A 18 8.84 26.33 12.43
CA ALA A 18 9.03 27.53 13.21
C ALA A 18 7.96 28.59 12.91
N ILE A 19 7.61 28.79 11.63
CA ILE A 19 6.54 29.72 11.22
C ILE A 19 5.16 29.24 11.71
N LEU A 20 4.92 27.93 11.73
CA LEU A 20 3.62 27.37 12.13
C LEU A 20 3.48 27.30 13.66
N LEU A 21 4.54 26.98 14.39
CA LEU A 21 4.51 26.70 15.84
C LEU A 21 4.89 27.89 16.71
N LEU A 22 5.70 28.85 16.20
CA LEU A 22 6.14 30.01 16.96
C LEU A 22 5.40 31.25 16.53
N PRO A 23 4.47 31.77 17.35
CA PRO A 23 3.65 32.94 16.99
C PRO A 23 4.50 34.19 16.68
N ASP A 24 5.59 34.41 17.39
CA ASP A 24 6.49 35.56 17.17
C ASP A 24 7.18 35.49 15.79
N VAL A 25 7.59 34.32 15.34
CA VAL A 25 8.21 34.12 14.03
C VAL A 25 7.18 34.34 12.94
N ARG A 26 5.96 33.78 13.13
CA ARG A 26 4.84 33.94 12.22
C ARG A 26 4.46 35.44 12.02
N GLU A 27 4.36 36.18 13.13
CA GLU A 27 4.05 37.62 13.06
C GLU A 27 5.12 38.42 12.33
N ARG A 28 6.39 38.15 12.60
CA ARG A 28 7.51 38.82 11.90
C ARG A 28 7.50 38.53 10.40
N VAL A 29 7.26 37.29 10.01
CA VAL A 29 7.16 36.88 8.59
C VAL A 29 5.93 37.52 7.92
N LEU A 30 4.77 37.55 8.60
CA LEU A 30 3.56 38.17 8.09
C LEU A 30 3.70 39.70 7.97
N LEU A 31 4.36 40.37 8.95
CA LEU A 31 4.66 41.79 8.88
C LEU A 31 5.62 42.10 7.71
N ALA A 32 6.67 41.32 7.54
CA ALA A 32 7.58 41.47 6.41
C ALA A 32 6.87 41.24 5.06
N ALA A 33 5.99 40.26 4.97
CA ALA A 33 5.18 40.00 3.78
C ALA A 33 4.18 41.15 3.51
N ARG A 34 3.50 41.68 4.55
CA ARG A 34 2.58 42.82 4.43
C ARG A 34 3.29 44.09 3.99
N THR A 35 4.45 44.40 4.53
CA THR A 35 5.24 45.57 4.13
C THR A 35 5.73 45.47 2.68
N GLN A 36 6.12 44.29 2.25
CA GLN A 36 6.47 44.03 0.85
C GLN A 36 5.25 44.15 -0.07
N TRP A 37 4.11 43.60 0.35
CA TRP A 37 2.84 43.72 -0.41
C TRP A 37 2.35 45.15 -0.52
N GLN A 38 2.43 45.94 0.55
CA GLN A 38 2.07 47.36 0.52
C GLN A 38 2.97 48.16 -0.42
N ARG A 39 4.29 47.90 -0.44
CA ARG A 39 5.22 48.53 -1.39
C ARG A 39 4.86 48.19 -2.85
N LEU A 40 4.45 46.95 -3.10
CA LEU A 40 4.02 46.51 -4.44
C LEU A 40 2.66 47.12 -4.84
N SER A 41 1.70 47.24 -3.91
CA SER A 41 0.39 47.78 -4.17
C SER A 41 0.41 49.31 -4.41
N ILE A 42 1.29 50.07 -3.72
CA ILE A 42 1.49 51.50 -3.95
C ILE A 42 2.04 51.74 -5.36
N HIS A 43 2.93 50.88 -5.85
CA HIS A 43 3.41 51.01 -7.24
C HIS A 43 2.37 50.57 -8.28
N ALA A 44 1.48 49.65 -7.95
CA ALA A 44 0.37 49.22 -8.83
C ALA A 44 -0.75 50.25 -8.91
N SER A 45 -1.09 50.91 -7.80
CA SER A 45 -2.16 51.93 -7.77
C SER A 45 -1.76 53.24 -8.46
N ALA A 46 -0.48 53.63 -8.44
CA ALA A 46 0.02 54.77 -9.17
C ALA A 46 -0.02 54.58 -10.71
N ALA A 47 0.00 53.35 -11.18
CA ALA A 47 -0.13 53.00 -12.59
C ALA A 47 -1.59 52.95 -13.07
N SER A 48 -2.54 52.70 -12.16
CA SER A 48 -3.98 52.53 -12.49
C SER A 48 -4.75 53.86 -12.73
N GLN A 49 -4.24 55.00 -12.26
CA GLN A 49 -4.96 56.29 -12.37
C GLN A 49 -4.72 57.05 -13.68
N ARG A 50 -3.96 56.52 -14.65
CA ARG A 50 -3.65 57.23 -15.90
C ARG A 50 -4.23 56.63 -17.18
N SER A 51 -5.19 55.73 -17.13
CA SER A 51 -5.76 55.14 -18.36
C SER A 51 -7.28 55.09 -18.39
N ALA A 52 -7.92 56.26 -18.40
CA ALA A 52 -9.23 56.42 -19.02
C ALA A 52 -9.00 57.05 -20.42
N GLY A 53 -8.80 56.24 -21.43
CA GLY A 53 -8.63 56.70 -22.81
C GLY A 53 -8.16 55.62 -23.77
N THR A 54 -9.11 55.12 -24.56
CA THR A 54 -8.97 54.47 -25.87
C THR A 54 -8.45 53.05 -25.99
N LEU A 55 -9.28 52.27 -26.62
CA LEU A 55 -9.21 50.86 -27.08
C LEU A 55 -8.03 50.52 -28.03
N ARG A 56 -6.96 51.24 -28.00
CA ARG A 56 -5.78 51.00 -28.86
C ARG A 56 -4.55 50.55 -28.10
N THR A 57 -4.65 50.37 -26.77
CA THR A 57 -3.51 50.09 -25.86
C THR A 57 -3.42 48.65 -25.34
N SER A 58 -4.32 47.74 -25.74
CA SER A 58 -4.30 46.38 -25.20
C SER A 58 -3.10 45.53 -25.71
N ALA A 59 -2.62 45.81 -26.90
CA ALA A 59 -1.45 45.08 -27.44
C ALA A 59 -0.11 45.64 -26.90
N SER A 60 -0.01 46.94 -26.67
CA SER A 60 1.19 47.55 -26.07
C SER A 60 1.27 47.23 -24.57
N GLN A 61 0.16 47.20 -23.84
CA GLN A 61 0.10 46.83 -22.43
C GLN A 61 0.50 45.35 -22.21
N ALA A 62 0.14 44.44 -23.13
CA ALA A 62 0.56 43.07 -23.09
C ALA A 62 2.09 42.95 -23.35
N ALA A 63 2.64 43.71 -24.27
CA ALA A 63 4.06 43.76 -24.54
C ALA A 63 4.87 44.31 -23.34
N ASP A 64 4.40 45.43 -22.75
CA ASP A 64 5.00 46.03 -21.56
C ASP A 64 4.91 45.12 -20.35
N SER A 65 3.81 44.37 -20.17
CA SER A 65 3.63 43.37 -19.12
C SER A 65 4.57 42.19 -19.28
N MET A 66 4.81 41.74 -20.51
CA MET A 66 5.77 40.68 -20.83
C MET A 66 7.22 41.14 -20.61
N GLU A 67 7.53 42.38 -20.93
CA GLU A 67 8.85 42.95 -20.70
C GLU A 67 9.12 43.16 -19.19
N ALA A 68 8.13 43.65 -18.46
CA ALA A 68 8.18 43.74 -17.00
C ALA A 68 8.34 42.39 -16.33
N LEU A 69 7.64 41.34 -16.82
CA LEU A 69 7.76 39.98 -16.36
C LEU A 69 9.15 39.41 -16.66
N ARG A 70 9.67 39.62 -17.87
CA ARG A 70 11.04 39.23 -18.25
C ARG A 70 12.09 39.93 -17.37
N ALA A 71 11.95 41.21 -17.12
CA ALA A 71 12.84 41.97 -16.24
C ALA A 71 12.74 41.47 -14.79
N PHE A 72 11.56 41.16 -14.29
CA PHE A 72 11.34 40.58 -12.97
C PHE A 72 12.03 39.19 -12.86
N VAL A 73 11.80 38.30 -13.83
CA VAL A 73 12.43 36.97 -13.89
C VAL A 73 13.95 37.10 -14.00
N ALA A 74 14.46 38.01 -14.85
CA ALA A 74 15.90 38.22 -15.02
C ALA A 74 16.57 38.71 -13.73
N ARG A 75 15.92 39.61 -12.97
CA ARG A 75 16.46 40.15 -11.71
C ARG A 75 16.40 39.15 -10.56
N ARG A 76 15.45 38.19 -10.61
CA ARG A 76 15.24 37.19 -9.55
C ARG A 76 15.46 35.76 -10.00
N LYS A 77 16.14 35.56 -11.15
CA LYS A 77 16.39 34.25 -11.73
C LYS A 77 16.99 33.24 -10.74
N VAL A 78 17.93 33.66 -9.91
CA VAL A 78 18.54 32.78 -8.91
C VAL A 78 17.51 32.38 -7.83
N PHE A 79 16.72 33.33 -7.33
CA PHE A 79 15.66 33.05 -6.36
C PHE A 79 14.60 32.11 -6.92
N LEU A 80 14.15 32.38 -8.17
CA LEU A 80 13.14 31.53 -8.85
C LEU A 80 13.68 30.12 -9.13
N LEU A 81 14.96 29.99 -9.52
CA LEU A 81 15.60 28.70 -9.71
C LEU A 81 15.73 27.94 -8.39
N CYS A 82 16.10 28.60 -7.29
CA CYS A 82 16.14 27.97 -5.98
C CYS A 82 14.73 27.54 -5.53
N ALA A 83 13.73 28.39 -5.69
CA ALA A 83 12.34 28.05 -5.35
C ALA A 83 11.81 26.87 -6.19
N ALA A 84 12.07 26.87 -7.49
CA ALA A 84 11.72 25.76 -8.38
C ALA A 84 12.47 24.47 -8.01
N GLY A 85 13.74 24.57 -7.63
CA GLY A 85 14.55 23.46 -7.12
C GLY A 85 13.94 22.87 -5.84
N VAL A 86 13.57 23.70 -4.89
CA VAL A 86 12.96 23.26 -3.62
C VAL A 86 11.61 22.55 -3.88
N VAL A 87 10.77 23.10 -4.76
CA VAL A 87 9.47 22.49 -5.11
C VAL A 87 9.63 21.21 -5.92
N ALA A 88 10.62 21.13 -6.80
CA ALA A 88 10.87 19.97 -7.64
C ALA A 88 11.62 18.84 -6.91
N THR A 89 12.37 19.14 -5.86
CA THR A 89 13.18 18.15 -5.13
C THR A 89 12.36 17.01 -4.52
N PRO A 90 11.24 17.23 -3.80
CA PRO A 90 10.46 16.14 -3.22
C PRO A 90 9.93 15.12 -4.26
N PRO A 91 9.29 15.53 -5.36
CA PRO A 91 8.85 14.59 -6.38
C PRO A 91 10.01 13.92 -7.13
N ILE A 92 11.14 14.61 -7.36
CA ILE A 92 12.32 14.01 -7.99
C ILE A 92 12.96 12.98 -7.06
N VAL A 93 13.08 13.28 -5.77
CA VAL A 93 13.59 12.34 -4.76
C VAL A 93 12.62 11.16 -4.62
N ALA A 94 11.32 11.40 -4.57
CA ALA A 94 10.31 10.34 -4.56
C ALA A 94 10.39 9.46 -5.82
N LEU A 95 10.62 10.05 -6.98
CA LEU A 95 10.79 9.32 -8.25
C LEU A 95 12.11 8.55 -8.30
N ALA A 96 13.20 9.14 -7.82
CA ALA A 96 14.52 8.50 -7.77
C ALA A 96 14.63 7.40 -6.71
N LEU A 97 13.84 7.50 -5.64
CA LEU A 97 13.75 6.48 -4.59
C LEU A 97 12.65 5.45 -4.84
N ARG A 98 11.81 5.66 -5.87
CA ARG A 98 10.75 4.71 -6.26
C ARG A 98 11.19 3.26 -6.32
N PRO A 99 12.37 2.90 -6.85
CA PRO A 99 12.79 1.51 -6.88
C PRO A 99 13.10 0.90 -5.51
N LYS A 100 13.27 1.72 -4.46
CA LYS A 100 13.73 1.23 -3.16
C LYS A 100 12.77 1.45 -1.99
N LEU A 101 11.76 2.31 -2.12
CA LEU A 101 10.91 2.69 -0.98
C LEU A 101 9.41 2.62 -1.23
N LEU A 102 8.96 2.57 -2.47
CA LEU A 102 7.55 2.36 -2.77
C LEU A 102 7.41 0.93 -3.31
N PHE A 103 7.05 0.03 -2.43
CA PHE A 103 6.38 -1.25 -2.68
C PHE A 103 6.28 -1.60 -4.18
N GLU A 104 7.40 -1.86 -4.83
CA GLU A 104 7.41 -2.74 -5.96
C GLU A 104 7.03 -4.09 -5.36
N TYR A 105 5.76 -4.39 -5.44
CA TYR A 105 5.28 -5.74 -5.22
C TYR A 105 5.94 -6.56 -6.32
N ASP A 106 7.16 -6.99 -6.00
CA ASP A 106 7.96 -7.82 -6.88
C ASP A 106 7.17 -9.12 -7.09
N ASP A 107 6.63 -9.30 -8.29
CA ASP A 107 6.04 -10.56 -8.74
C ASP A 107 7.10 -11.67 -8.86
N ALA A 108 8.36 -11.36 -8.51
CA ALA A 108 9.43 -12.33 -8.44
C ALA A 108 9.07 -13.44 -7.45
N LEU A 109 9.43 -14.65 -7.79
CA LEU A 109 9.34 -15.81 -6.92
C LEU A 109 10.16 -15.52 -5.66
N ARG A 110 9.51 -15.49 -4.50
CA ARG A 110 10.21 -15.36 -3.23
C ARG A 110 10.86 -16.69 -2.88
N GLU A 111 12.15 -16.65 -2.66
CA GLU A 111 12.85 -17.80 -2.09
C GLU A 111 12.65 -17.83 -0.58
N PRO A 112 12.41 -19.03 0.00
CA PRO A 112 12.28 -19.17 1.44
C PRO A 112 13.60 -18.82 2.15
N ASP A 113 13.49 -18.24 3.35
CA ASP A 113 14.63 -18.06 4.25
C ASP A 113 15.38 -19.38 4.46
N GLN A 114 16.72 -19.35 4.60
CA GLN A 114 17.56 -20.55 4.75
C GLN A 114 17.13 -21.40 5.94
N LYS A 115 16.76 -20.77 7.07
CA LYS A 115 16.27 -21.48 8.26
C LYS A 115 14.94 -22.19 7.97
N ILE A 116 14.03 -21.49 7.28
CA ILE A 116 12.75 -22.04 6.84
C ILE A 116 12.95 -23.17 5.84
N SER A 117 13.88 -23.02 4.89
CA SER A 117 14.24 -24.06 3.92
C SER A 117 14.78 -25.32 4.61
N ALA A 118 15.60 -25.17 5.65
CA ALA A 118 16.11 -26.29 6.43
C ALA A 118 14.97 -27.03 7.17
N LEU A 119 14.02 -26.30 7.76
CA LEU A 119 12.85 -26.88 8.42
C LEU A 119 11.94 -27.64 7.43
N LEU A 120 11.73 -27.08 6.23
CA LEU A 120 10.94 -27.73 5.18
C LEU A 120 11.57 -29.06 4.67
N ASN A 121 12.89 -29.15 4.71
CA ASN A 121 13.60 -30.35 4.26
C ASN A 121 13.75 -31.43 5.35
N GLY A 122 13.53 -31.10 6.62
CA GLY A 122 13.78 -32.00 7.74
C GLY A 122 12.54 -32.70 8.30
N GLU A 123 11.35 -32.18 8.14
CA GLU A 123 10.13 -32.69 8.77
C GLU A 123 8.95 -32.68 7.80
N ARG A 124 8.25 -33.79 7.67
CA ARG A 124 6.98 -33.88 6.96
C ARG A 124 5.85 -33.52 7.90
N LEU A 125 5.31 -32.31 7.75
CA LEU A 125 4.22 -31.81 8.58
C LEU A 125 2.87 -32.42 8.17
N VAL A 126 2.03 -32.69 9.17
CA VAL A 126 0.69 -33.26 9.00
C VAL A 126 -0.36 -32.18 9.28
N PRO A 127 -1.42 -32.10 8.48
CA PRO A 127 -2.52 -31.17 8.72
C PRO A 127 -3.11 -31.32 10.13
N PRO A 128 -3.56 -30.22 10.76
CA PRO A 128 -4.27 -30.28 12.02
C PRO A 128 -5.60 -31.03 11.85
N ALA A 129 -6.15 -31.52 12.95
CA ALA A 129 -7.48 -32.10 12.95
C ALA A 129 -8.52 -31.09 12.43
N PRO A 130 -9.49 -31.51 11.63
CA PRO A 130 -10.52 -30.62 11.11
C PRO A 130 -11.33 -30.01 12.25
N LEU A 131 -11.56 -28.71 12.16
CA LEU A 131 -12.42 -28.02 13.13
C LEU A 131 -13.89 -28.41 12.92
N PRO A 132 -14.70 -28.39 13.99
CA PRO A 132 -16.13 -28.66 13.88
C PRO A 132 -16.81 -27.71 12.88
N PRO A 133 -17.73 -28.20 12.03
CA PRO A 133 -18.40 -27.37 11.03
C PRO A 133 -19.12 -26.14 11.60
N GLU A 134 -19.59 -26.22 12.84
CA GLU A 134 -20.34 -25.18 13.52
C GLU A 134 -19.54 -23.88 13.70
N VAL A 135 -18.22 -23.96 13.83
CA VAL A 135 -17.37 -22.77 13.99
C VAL A 135 -17.35 -21.91 12.74
N PHE A 136 -17.62 -22.49 11.56
CA PHE A 136 -17.67 -21.79 10.28
C PHE A 136 -19.05 -21.21 9.96
N THR A 137 -20.07 -21.45 10.80
CA THR A 137 -21.47 -21.07 10.57
C THR A 137 -22.01 -20.06 11.56
N THR A 138 -21.13 -19.42 12.32
CA THR A 138 -21.52 -18.33 13.21
C THR A 138 -21.97 -17.11 12.42
N GLN A 139 -22.92 -16.32 12.95
CA GLN A 139 -23.41 -15.11 12.27
C GLN A 139 -22.31 -14.13 11.92
N GLU A 140 -21.26 -14.04 12.73
CA GLU A 140 -20.11 -13.17 12.49
C GLU A 140 -19.31 -13.67 11.26
N VAL A 141 -19.01 -14.96 11.21
CA VAL A 141 -18.25 -15.58 10.13
C VAL A 141 -19.01 -15.46 8.81
N GLU A 142 -20.32 -15.76 8.81
CA GLU A 142 -21.16 -15.67 7.61
C GLU A 142 -21.31 -14.24 7.09
N ARG A 143 -21.31 -13.24 7.98
CA ARG A 143 -21.37 -11.84 7.58
C ARG A 143 -20.06 -11.37 6.92
N ILE A 144 -18.91 -11.83 7.41
CA ILE A 144 -17.60 -11.44 6.89
C ILE A 144 -17.25 -12.25 5.64
N ARG A 145 -17.59 -13.54 5.61
CA ARG A 145 -17.33 -14.48 4.51
C ARG A 145 -18.61 -15.22 4.11
N PRO A 146 -19.54 -14.60 3.35
CA PRO A 146 -20.88 -15.13 3.09
C PRO A 146 -20.85 -16.48 2.41
N THR A 147 -19.99 -17.02 1.79
CA THR A 147 -20.00 -18.32 1.08
C THR A 147 -19.07 -19.35 1.70
N ILE A 148 -18.64 -19.13 2.94
CA ILE A 148 -17.65 -19.97 3.60
C ILE A 148 -18.11 -21.43 3.82
N ARG A 149 -19.40 -21.65 3.92
CA ARG A 149 -19.96 -23.01 4.06
C ARG A 149 -19.58 -23.94 2.91
N GLU A 150 -19.51 -23.41 1.70
CA GLU A 150 -19.15 -24.13 0.48
C GLU A 150 -17.63 -24.21 0.24
N ALA A 151 -16.83 -23.60 1.09
CA ALA A 151 -15.39 -23.54 0.94
C ALA A 151 -14.74 -24.90 1.24
N SER A 152 -13.81 -25.32 0.40
CA SER A 152 -13.06 -26.56 0.63
C SER A 152 -11.94 -26.32 1.63
N ARG A 153 -11.92 -27.14 2.67
CA ARG A 153 -10.87 -27.21 3.71
C ARG A 153 -10.08 -28.52 3.62
N ASN A 154 -10.19 -29.20 2.49
CA ASN A 154 -9.45 -30.43 2.25
C ASN A 154 -8.00 -30.13 1.88
N TRP A 155 -7.07 -30.47 2.77
CA TRP A 155 -5.63 -30.29 2.62
C TRP A 155 -5.03 -31.13 1.49
N ASP A 156 -5.67 -32.25 1.11
CA ASP A 156 -5.17 -33.14 0.05
C ASP A 156 -5.37 -32.55 -1.35
N LEU A 157 -6.24 -31.55 -1.48
CA LEU A 157 -6.44 -30.80 -2.72
C LEU A 157 -5.44 -29.65 -2.89
N LEU A 158 -4.58 -29.43 -1.91
CA LEU A 158 -3.51 -28.44 -2.02
C LEU A 158 -2.26 -29.06 -2.66
N ASP A 159 -1.55 -28.26 -3.43
CA ASP A 159 -0.21 -28.62 -3.94
C ASP A 159 0.71 -29.04 -2.79
N ALA A 160 1.50 -30.07 -2.99
CA ALA A 160 2.30 -30.66 -1.93
C ALA A 160 3.33 -29.69 -1.31
N ASP A 161 4.01 -28.90 -2.13
CA ASP A 161 4.99 -27.90 -1.67
C ASP A 161 4.27 -26.75 -0.96
N PHE A 162 3.21 -26.22 -1.55
CA PHE A 162 2.39 -25.18 -0.91
C PHE A 162 1.84 -25.63 0.44
N ARG A 163 1.32 -26.86 0.50
CA ARG A 163 0.78 -27.45 1.75
C ARG A 163 1.84 -27.49 2.85
N GLN A 164 3.05 -27.96 2.55
CA GLN A 164 4.12 -28.03 3.55
C GLN A 164 4.54 -26.66 4.05
N ARG A 165 4.65 -25.67 3.18
CA ARG A 165 4.94 -24.28 3.56
C ARG A 165 3.85 -23.71 4.46
N LEU A 166 2.59 -23.91 4.11
CA LEU A 166 1.45 -23.41 4.89
C LEU A 166 1.39 -24.08 6.27
N LEU A 167 1.64 -25.39 6.34
CA LEU A 167 1.71 -26.13 7.61
C LEU A 167 2.85 -25.65 8.50
N LEU A 168 4.00 -25.34 7.91
CA LEU A 168 5.12 -24.74 8.64
C LEU A 168 4.76 -23.35 9.19
N VAL A 169 4.10 -22.53 8.40
CA VAL A 169 3.59 -21.23 8.86
C VAL A 169 2.65 -21.42 10.05
N TYR A 170 1.71 -22.36 9.97
CA TYR A 170 0.77 -22.67 11.07
C TYR A 170 1.50 -23.14 12.33
N LYS A 171 2.53 -24.00 12.14
CA LYS A 171 3.37 -24.48 13.25
C LYS A 171 4.08 -23.34 13.96
N ILE A 172 4.73 -22.45 13.22
CA ILE A 172 5.45 -21.29 13.80
C ILE A 172 4.46 -20.33 14.47
N MET A 173 3.31 -20.03 13.86
CA MET A 173 2.28 -19.18 14.44
C MET A 173 1.80 -19.72 15.79
N ARG A 174 1.60 -21.03 15.91
CA ARG A 174 1.20 -21.67 17.15
C ARG A 174 2.33 -21.71 18.16
N ASP A 175 3.49 -22.24 17.77
CA ASP A 175 4.57 -22.62 18.70
C ASP A 175 5.36 -21.40 19.20
N GLU A 176 5.54 -20.36 18.35
CA GLU A 176 6.32 -19.17 18.69
C GLU A 176 5.46 -17.97 19.09
N HIS A 177 4.21 -17.89 18.59
CA HIS A 177 3.36 -16.71 18.79
C HIS A 177 2.03 -17.00 19.48
N GLY A 178 1.68 -18.28 19.72
CA GLY A 178 0.44 -18.66 20.43
C GLY A 178 -0.84 -18.42 19.62
N TYR A 179 -0.74 -18.34 18.28
CA TYR A 179 -1.89 -18.22 17.39
C TYR A 179 -2.25 -19.58 16.80
N GLU A 180 -3.37 -20.12 17.17
CA GLU A 180 -3.92 -21.29 16.52
C GLU A 180 -4.61 -20.89 15.22
N MET A 181 -4.18 -21.51 14.10
CA MET A 181 -4.65 -21.15 12.76
C MET A 181 -5.76 -22.08 12.30
N ALA A 182 -6.68 -21.54 11.54
CA ALA A 182 -7.76 -22.28 10.89
C ALA A 182 -7.74 -22.04 9.37
N LEU A 183 -7.80 -23.13 8.59
CA LEU A 183 -8.00 -23.06 7.15
C LEU A 183 -9.46 -22.72 6.86
N LEU A 184 -9.72 -21.57 6.24
CA LEU A 184 -11.05 -21.13 5.82
C LEU A 184 -11.41 -21.69 4.45
N GLU A 185 -10.51 -21.55 3.48
CA GLU A 185 -10.65 -22.06 2.13
C GLU A 185 -9.27 -22.39 1.54
N GLY A 186 -9.11 -23.59 0.99
CA GLY A 186 -7.92 -23.98 0.24
C GLY A 186 -8.24 -24.05 -1.27
N TYR A 187 -8.39 -25.27 -1.80
CA TYR A 187 -8.77 -25.46 -3.19
C TYR A 187 -10.15 -24.89 -3.49
N ARG A 188 -10.27 -24.23 -4.63
CA ARG A 188 -11.53 -23.64 -5.13
C ARG A 188 -11.81 -24.12 -6.54
N SER A 189 -12.95 -24.78 -6.76
CA SER A 189 -13.30 -25.23 -8.10
C SER A 189 -13.57 -24.05 -9.06
N PRO A 190 -13.38 -24.24 -10.38
CA PRO A 190 -13.69 -23.22 -11.38
C PRO A 190 -15.13 -22.70 -11.30
N GLU A 191 -16.09 -23.59 -11.01
CA GLU A 191 -17.50 -23.24 -10.88
C GLU A 191 -17.74 -22.35 -9.66
N ARG A 192 -17.10 -22.65 -8.52
CA ARG A 192 -17.17 -21.81 -7.33
C ARG A 192 -16.51 -20.44 -7.59
N GLN A 193 -15.37 -20.42 -8.26
CA GLN A 193 -14.71 -19.17 -8.64
C GLN A 193 -15.60 -18.32 -9.53
N ALA A 194 -16.28 -18.92 -10.51
CA ALA A 194 -17.21 -18.21 -11.38
C ALA A 194 -18.41 -17.63 -10.61
N ARG A 195 -18.97 -18.39 -9.64
CA ARG A 195 -20.03 -17.88 -8.75
C ARG A 195 -19.57 -16.70 -7.91
N LEU A 196 -18.38 -16.78 -7.32
CA LEU A 196 -17.81 -15.67 -6.53
C LEU A 196 -17.55 -14.43 -7.40
N ALA A 197 -17.04 -14.61 -8.62
CA ALA A 197 -16.83 -13.50 -9.56
C ALA A 197 -18.15 -12.83 -9.97
N ALA A 198 -19.23 -13.62 -10.12
CA ALA A 198 -20.58 -13.10 -10.42
C ALA A 198 -21.19 -12.26 -9.27
N MET A 199 -20.70 -12.44 -8.03
CA MET A 199 -21.14 -11.64 -6.87
C MET A 199 -20.51 -10.23 -6.86
N GLY A 200 -19.53 -9.97 -7.70
CA GLY A 200 -18.93 -8.66 -7.90
C GLY A 200 -17.46 -8.52 -7.46
N THR A 201 -16.83 -7.44 -7.92
CA THR A 201 -15.39 -7.20 -7.72
C THR A 201 -14.98 -6.94 -6.28
N HIS A 202 -15.96 -6.74 -5.38
CA HIS A 202 -15.70 -6.64 -3.93
C HIS A 202 -15.50 -8.01 -3.27
N VAL A 203 -15.92 -9.11 -3.93
CA VAL A 203 -15.73 -10.49 -3.46
C VAL A 203 -14.44 -11.07 -4.05
N THR A 204 -14.25 -10.94 -5.35
CA THR A 204 -13.01 -11.33 -6.04
C THR A 204 -12.86 -10.58 -7.35
N LYS A 205 -11.62 -10.28 -7.72
CA LYS A 205 -11.27 -9.73 -9.04
C LYS A 205 -10.87 -10.80 -10.03
N ALA A 206 -10.60 -12.02 -9.55
CA ALA A 206 -10.13 -13.11 -10.37
C ALA A 206 -11.32 -13.86 -10.99
N GLY A 207 -11.33 -14.00 -12.32
CA GLY A 207 -12.24 -14.88 -13.04
C GLY A 207 -11.82 -16.35 -12.95
N ALA A 208 -12.55 -17.22 -13.68
CA ALA A 208 -12.18 -18.62 -13.80
C ALA A 208 -10.76 -18.77 -14.36
N TYR A 209 -9.97 -19.66 -13.75
CA TYR A 209 -8.56 -19.93 -14.04
C TYR A 209 -7.58 -18.79 -13.80
N HIS A 210 -8.01 -17.71 -13.12
CA HIS A 210 -7.17 -16.57 -12.75
C HIS A 210 -6.95 -16.44 -11.24
N SER A 211 -7.20 -17.50 -10.48
CA SER A 211 -6.96 -17.57 -9.04
C SER A 211 -6.11 -18.78 -8.69
N TYR A 212 -5.08 -18.60 -7.89
CA TYR A 212 -4.21 -19.67 -7.41
C TYR A 212 -4.94 -20.72 -6.57
N HIS A 213 -6.07 -20.41 -5.95
CA HIS A 213 -6.94 -21.39 -5.30
C HIS A 213 -7.37 -22.54 -6.23
N GLN A 214 -7.56 -22.26 -7.52
CA GLN A 214 -7.99 -23.26 -8.50
C GLN A 214 -6.92 -24.29 -8.86
N PHE A 215 -5.69 -24.02 -8.42
CA PHE A 215 -4.53 -24.88 -8.62
C PHE A 215 -4.03 -25.48 -7.30
N GLY A 216 -4.76 -25.29 -6.20
CA GLY A 216 -4.31 -25.69 -4.86
C GLY A 216 -3.10 -24.93 -4.36
N LEU A 217 -2.80 -23.77 -4.92
CA LEU A 217 -1.62 -22.96 -4.65
C LEU A 217 -1.93 -21.70 -3.80
N ALA A 218 -3.15 -21.61 -3.25
CA ALA A 218 -3.54 -20.52 -2.36
C ALA A 218 -4.43 -21.05 -1.23
N ALA A 219 -4.43 -20.31 -0.12
CA ALA A 219 -5.29 -20.56 1.02
C ALA A 219 -5.69 -19.25 1.71
N ASP A 220 -6.95 -19.24 2.18
CA ASP A 220 -7.47 -18.24 3.10
C ASP A 220 -7.48 -18.84 4.51
N SER A 221 -6.94 -18.11 5.47
CA SER A 221 -6.75 -18.53 6.86
C SER A 221 -7.31 -17.50 7.84
N ALA A 222 -7.65 -17.96 9.03
CA ALA A 222 -8.00 -17.11 10.16
C ALA A 222 -7.47 -17.74 11.45
N PHE A 223 -7.86 -17.20 12.58
CA PHE A 223 -7.44 -17.67 13.89
C PHE A 223 -8.56 -18.44 14.57
N TYR A 224 -8.17 -19.40 15.38
CA TYR A 224 -9.07 -20.14 16.25
C TYR A 224 -8.70 -19.86 17.71
N ARG A 225 -9.64 -19.37 18.48
CA ARG A 225 -9.44 -19.01 19.90
C ARG A 225 -10.72 -19.26 20.69
N ASP A 226 -10.60 -19.92 21.81
CA ASP A 226 -11.71 -20.18 22.75
C ASP A 226 -12.95 -20.82 22.08
N GLY A 227 -12.72 -21.77 21.19
CA GLY A 227 -13.79 -22.48 20.48
C GLY A 227 -14.43 -21.71 19.34
N LYS A 228 -13.88 -20.56 18.92
CA LYS A 228 -14.44 -19.69 17.88
C LYS A 228 -13.41 -19.28 16.83
N LEU A 229 -13.89 -19.04 15.63
CA LEU A 229 -13.09 -18.37 14.60
C LEU A 229 -13.05 -16.86 14.86
N VAL A 230 -11.85 -16.29 14.81
CA VAL A 230 -11.59 -14.85 14.91
C VAL A 230 -11.03 -14.41 13.56
N ILE A 231 -11.89 -13.77 12.75
CA ILE A 231 -11.54 -13.32 11.38
C ILE A 231 -11.57 -11.80 11.23
N SER A 232 -12.13 -11.10 12.20
CA SER A 232 -12.35 -9.65 12.07
C SER A 232 -11.04 -8.87 12.16
N GLU A 233 -10.73 -8.08 11.14
CA GLU A 233 -9.61 -7.13 11.11
C GLU A 233 -9.76 -6.00 12.15
N LYS A 234 -10.96 -5.86 12.73
CA LYS A 234 -11.25 -4.88 13.79
C LYS A 234 -10.84 -5.36 15.18
N ASP A 235 -10.59 -6.66 15.32
CA ASP A 235 -10.04 -7.22 16.56
C ASP A 235 -8.52 -6.95 16.58
N PRO A 236 -7.99 -6.18 17.57
CA PRO A 236 -6.55 -5.84 17.60
C PRO A 236 -5.64 -7.08 17.73
N TRP A 237 -6.12 -8.13 18.41
CA TRP A 237 -5.37 -9.38 18.51
C TRP A 237 -5.31 -10.10 17.17
N ALA A 238 -6.44 -10.18 16.45
CA ALA A 238 -6.45 -10.79 15.11
C ALA A 238 -5.62 -9.97 14.12
N MET A 239 -5.69 -8.63 14.15
CA MET A 239 -4.88 -7.78 13.28
C MET A 239 -3.38 -8.01 13.48
N ARG A 240 -2.91 -8.06 14.74
CA ARG A 240 -1.53 -8.40 15.04
C ARG A 240 -1.18 -9.82 14.56
N GLY A 241 -2.09 -10.77 14.72
CA GLY A 241 -1.93 -12.13 14.21
C GLY A 241 -1.73 -12.17 12.70
N TYR A 242 -2.52 -11.40 11.94
CA TYR A 242 -2.38 -11.32 10.48
C TYR A 242 -1.05 -10.69 10.05
N GLU A 243 -0.55 -9.68 10.74
CA GLU A 243 0.78 -9.11 10.47
C GLU A 243 1.90 -10.14 10.66
N LEU A 244 1.86 -10.91 11.75
CA LEU A 244 2.80 -12.00 12.01
C LEU A 244 2.67 -13.12 10.96
N TYR A 245 1.43 -13.54 10.69
CA TYR A 245 1.12 -14.54 9.66
C TYR A 245 1.70 -14.16 8.30
N GLY A 246 1.52 -12.91 7.89
CA GLY A 246 2.08 -12.40 6.64
C GLY A 246 3.61 -12.45 6.61
N GLN A 247 4.27 -12.00 7.66
CA GLN A 247 5.74 -12.01 7.76
C GLN A 247 6.30 -13.43 7.68
N ILE A 248 5.70 -14.37 8.42
CA ILE A 248 6.12 -15.77 8.45
C ILE A 248 5.85 -16.45 7.09
N ALA A 249 4.68 -16.18 6.49
CA ALA A 249 4.34 -16.69 5.17
C ALA A 249 5.34 -16.21 4.10
N GLU A 250 5.68 -14.91 4.12
CA GLU A 250 6.69 -14.36 3.22
C GLU A 250 8.08 -14.99 3.44
N SER A 251 8.47 -15.26 4.68
CA SER A 251 9.71 -15.99 4.99
C SER A 251 9.69 -17.43 4.49
N ALA A 252 8.51 -18.07 4.43
CA ALA A 252 8.32 -19.39 3.84
C ALA A 252 8.25 -19.37 2.29
N GLY A 253 8.48 -18.22 1.64
CA GLY A 253 8.44 -18.07 0.20
C GLY A 253 7.03 -17.97 -0.38
N LEU A 254 6.03 -17.64 0.45
CA LEU A 254 4.66 -17.37 0.01
C LEU A 254 4.45 -15.89 -0.23
N THR A 255 3.47 -15.56 -1.04
CA THR A 255 3.00 -14.19 -1.24
C THR A 255 1.80 -13.96 -0.34
N TRP A 256 1.82 -12.88 0.45
CA TRP A 256 0.74 -12.51 1.35
C TRP A 256 -0.16 -11.43 0.78
N GLY A 257 -1.47 -11.65 0.80
CA GLY A 257 -2.48 -10.73 0.28
C GLY A 257 -2.62 -9.41 1.06
N GLY A 258 -2.09 -9.33 2.29
CA GLY A 258 -2.06 -8.10 3.07
C GLY A 258 -1.20 -6.99 2.47
N ARG A 259 -0.34 -7.30 1.49
CA ARG A 259 0.45 -6.32 0.74
C ARG A 259 -0.31 -5.74 -0.47
N TRP A 260 -1.46 -6.29 -0.80
CA TRP A 260 -2.20 -5.83 -1.98
C TRP A 260 -2.92 -4.50 -1.73
N LYS A 261 -3.21 -3.78 -2.80
CA LYS A 261 -3.99 -2.53 -2.72
C LYS A 261 -5.38 -2.75 -2.08
N MET A 262 -6.01 -3.89 -2.38
CA MET A 262 -7.17 -4.39 -1.67
C MET A 262 -6.65 -5.50 -0.75
N MET A 263 -6.33 -5.13 0.47
CA MET A 263 -5.77 -6.03 1.47
C MET A 263 -6.67 -7.25 1.68
N ASP A 264 -6.09 -8.44 1.60
CA ASP A 264 -6.70 -9.69 2.01
C ASP A 264 -5.77 -10.37 3.02
N LEU A 265 -5.97 -10.06 4.29
CA LEU A 265 -5.03 -10.39 5.36
C LEU A 265 -4.94 -11.89 5.62
N GLY A 266 -6.02 -12.62 5.36
CA GLY A 266 -6.05 -14.08 5.51
C GLY A 266 -5.44 -14.86 4.36
N HIS A 267 -5.20 -14.20 3.20
CA HIS A 267 -4.79 -14.85 1.97
C HIS A 267 -3.27 -15.02 1.84
N VAL A 268 -2.85 -16.22 1.48
CA VAL A 268 -1.48 -16.52 1.03
C VAL A 268 -1.49 -17.38 -0.21
N GLU A 269 -0.48 -17.22 -1.09
CA GLU A 269 -0.36 -17.99 -2.33
C GLU A 269 1.10 -18.33 -2.65
N LEU A 270 1.33 -19.48 -3.26
CA LEU A 270 2.60 -19.87 -3.86
C LEU A 270 2.56 -19.56 -5.34
N ARG A 271 3.22 -18.49 -5.75
CA ARG A 271 3.26 -18.08 -7.15
C ARG A 271 4.17 -18.96 -7.98
N ARG A 272 3.64 -19.42 -9.12
CA ARG A 272 4.38 -20.18 -10.11
C ARG A 272 4.14 -19.60 -11.50
N PRO A 273 5.19 -19.34 -12.31
CA PRO A 273 5.05 -18.82 -13.66
C PRO A 273 4.19 -19.72 -14.55
N GLY A 274 3.33 -19.13 -15.36
CA GLY A 274 2.55 -19.82 -16.38
C GLY A 274 1.45 -20.73 -15.87
N VAL A 275 1.07 -20.65 -14.58
CA VAL A 275 -0.05 -21.42 -14.02
C VAL A 275 -1.38 -20.74 -14.32
N LEU A 276 -1.49 -19.44 -14.07
CA LEU A 276 -2.74 -18.71 -14.29
C LEU A 276 -3.10 -18.62 -15.77
N GLY A 277 -4.42 -18.62 -16.05
CA GLY A 277 -4.97 -18.56 -17.40
C GLY A 277 -5.01 -19.90 -18.13
N LYS A 278 -4.50 -20.99 -17.53
CA LYS A 278 -4.57 -22.34 -18.09
C LYS A 278 -5.58 -23.18 -17.31
N LYS A 279 -6.30 -24.05 -18.03
CA LYS A 279 -7.14 -25.04 -17.36
C LYS A 279 -6.23 -26.04 -16.63
N PRO A 280 -6.50 -26.36 -15.35
CA PRO A 280 -5.80 -27.46 -14.67
C PRO A 280 -5.95 -28.75 -15.48
N GLY A 281 -4.85 -29.48 -15.67
CA GLY A 281 -4.86 -30.76 -16.36
C GLY A 281 -5.54 -31.85 -15.54
#